data_6c5b84e3d5c1b3e75d25fc6b390e361b
#
_entry.id   6c5b84e3d5c1b3e75d25fc6b390e361b
#
_cell.length_a   1.000
_cell.length_b   1.000
_cell.length_c   1.000
_cell.angle_alpha   90.00
_cell.angle_beta   90.00
_cell.angle_gamma   90.00
#
_symmetry.space_group_name_H-M   'P 1'
#
loop_
_entity.id
_entity.type
_entity.pdbx_description
1 polymer ?
#
loop_
_entity_poly.entity_id
_entity_poly.type
_entity_poly.pdbx_seq_one_letter_code
_entity_poly.pdbx_strand_id
1 'polypeptide(L)'
;MKEFKRVAVPSEFCKRVLSKQFPDNDFYIIHAHIPSPKERPYTFYHIGNITDPRKKFREILQAFVRLNEPNTRLVIKATAKQPVQIPFPRVEVINDLISEEEMDRLHDRCDCYVNFSHSEGVGMGAVEAAMRDKPVIITNYGGAPEYIKTPYIIECGLQELEQDDFLFKKGMTWGKPNFDQLLEF
;
A
#
# COMPACT_ATOMS: atom_id res chain seq x y z
N MET A 1 -23.53 31.12 -39.88
CA MET A 1 -22.55 30.49 -38.99
C MET A 1 -21.22 30.43 -39.72
N LYS A 2 -20.10 30.87 -39.11
CA LYS A 2 -18.78 30.67 -39.73
C LYS A 2 -18.42 29.20 -39.64
N GLU A 3 -18.33 28.51 -40.75
CA GLU A 3 -17.88 27.13 -40.81
C GLU A 3 -16.38 27.06 -40.48
N PHE A 4 -16.01 26.34 -39.43
CA PHE A 4 -14.63 26.06 -39.11
C PHE A 4 -14.16 24.94 -40.02
N LYS A 5 -13.21 25.23 -40.93
CA LYS A 5 -12.61 24.21 -41.81
C LYS A 5 -11.55 23.34 -41.11
N ARG A 6 -10.93 23.85 -40.06
CA ARG A 6 -9.91 23.13 -39.27
C ARG A 6 -10.36 22.97 -37.82
N VAL A 7 -10.32 21.75 -37.31
CA VAL A 7 -10.79 21.39 -35.97
C VAL A 7 -9.73 20.57 -35.25
N ALA A 8 -9.33 21.04 -34.07
CA ALA A 8 -8.47 20.29 -33.17
C ALA A 8 -9.24 19.21 -32.42
N VAL A 9 -8.69 18.02 -32.32
CA VAL A 9 -9.28 16.88 -31.60
C VAL A 9 -8.26 16.24 -30.69
N PRO A 10 -8.67 15.66 -29.52
CA PRO A 10 -7.73 15.20 -28.50
C PRO A 10 -7.11 13.83 -28.80
N SER A 11 -7.60 13.08 -29.77
CA SER A 11 -7.12 11.73 -30.03
C SER A 11 -7.37 11.27 -31.48
N GLU A 12 -6.64 10.24 -31.90
CA GLU A 12 -6.87 9.54 -33.17
C GLU A 12 -8.29 8.93 -33.25
N PHE A 13 -8.83 8.48 -32.12
CA PHE A 13 -10.21 8.01 -32.06
C PHE A 13 -11.19 9.11 -32.44
N CYS A 14 -11.09 10.28 -31.81
CA CYS A 14 -11.96 11.43 -32.14
C CYS A 14 -11.79 11.88 -33.61
N LYS A 15 -10.57 11.95 -34.11
CA LYS A 15 -10.29 12.26 -35.50
C LYS A 15 -11.01 11.30 -36.44
N ARG A 16 -10.84 9.99 -36.22
CA ARG A 16 -11.45 8.93 -37.05
C ARG A 16 -12.98 9.00 -37.08
N VAL A 17 -13.60 9.25 -35.91
CA VAL A 17 -15.08 9.31 -35.80
C VAL A 17 -15.61 10.56 -36.47
N LEU A 18 -15.01 11.72 -36.17
CA LEU A 18 -15.50 13.01 -36.69
C LEU A 18 -15.24 13.18 -38.19
N SER A 19 -14.12 12.66 -38.73
CA SER A 19 -13.87 12.69 -40.17
C SER A 19 -14.91 11.92 -41.00
N LYS A 20 -15.56 10.91 -40.40
CA LYS A 20 -16.66 10.20 -41.06
C LYS A 20 -17.95 11.02 -41.10
N GLN A 21 -18.21 11.83 -40.08
CA GLN A 21 -19.42 12.64 -39.98
C GLN A 21 -19.27 13.99 -40.71
N PHE A 22 -18.07 14.53 -40.78
CA PHE A 22 -17.73 15.83 -41.34
C PHE A 22 -16.53 15.71 -42.30
N PRO A 23 -16.73 15.10 -43.49
CA PRO A 23 -15.63 14.78 -44.39
C PRO A 23 -14.92 16.02 -44.99
N ASP A 24 -15.59 17.16 -45.00
CA ASP A 24 -15.05 18.42 -45.56
C ASP A 24 -14.20 19.19 -44.54
N ASN A 25 -14.09 18.72 -43.31
CA ASN A 25 -13.28 19.33 -42.26
C ASN A 25 -11.90 18.70 -42.16
N ASP A 26 -10.89 19.54 -41.93
CA ASP A 26 -9.52 19.11 -41.63
C ASP A 26 -9.38 18.93 -40.10
N PHE A 27 -9.22 17.69 -39.66
CA PHE A 27 -9.02 17.36 -38.27
C PHE A 27 -7.54 17.09 -37.96
N TYR A 28 -7.00 17.80 -36.95
CA TYR A 28 -5.66 17.58 -36.46
C TYR A 28 -5.65 17.28 -34.98
N ILE A 29 -4.69 16.49 -34.54
CA ILE A 29 -4.63 16.03 -33.17
C ILE A 29 -3.80 16.99 -32.33
N ILE A 30 -4.40 17.40 -31.21
CA ILE A 30 -3.67 18.02 -30.10
C ILE A 30 -3.89 17.12 -28.89
N HIS A 31 -2.88 16.30 -28.59
CA HIS A 31 -2.93 15.50 -27.38
C HIS A 31 -3.00 16.41 -26.16
N ALA A 32 -3.96 16.16 -25.27
CA ALA A 32 -3.98 16.81 -23.97
C ALA A 32 -2.64 16.52 -23.28
N HIS A 33 -1.93 17.56 -22.88
CA HIS A 33 -0.76 17.40 -22.01
C HIS A 33 -1.29 17.01 -20.63
N ILE A 34 -1.32 15.70 -20.38
CA ILE A 34 -1.53 15.18 -19.03
C ILE A 34 -0.14 15.20 -18.39
N PRO A 35 0.13 16.12 -17.43
CA PRO A 35 1.40 16.10 -16.75
C PRO A 35 1.59 14.73 -16.13
N SER A 36 2.70 14.08 -16.42
CA SER A 36 3.07 12.86 -15.71
C SER A 36 3.03 13.17 -14.22
N PRO A 37 2.38 12.36 -13.38
CA PRO A 37 2.52 12.49 -11.94
C PRO A 37 4.03 12.61 -11.66
N LYS A 38 4.43 13.55 -10.80
CA LYS A 38 5.84 13.61 -10.39
C LYS A 38 6.21 12.20 -9.94
N GLU A 39 7.21 11.61 -10.59
CA GLU A 39 7.73 10.30 -10.22
C GLU A 39 8.22 10.40 -8.78
N ARG A 40 7.38 9.96 -7.86
CA ARG A 40 7.76 9.77 -6.46
C ARG A 40 7.95 8.28 -6.23
N PRO A 41 8.83 7.89 -5.30
CA PRO A 41 8.99 6.49 -4.94
C PRO A 41 7.65 5.86 -4.53
N TYR A 42 7.39 4.65 -5.00
CA TYR A 42 6.26 3.86 -4.50
C TYR A 42 6.50 3.53 -3.03
N THR A 43 5.56 3.87 -2.18
CA THR A 43 5.77 3.89 -0.73
C THR A 43 4.89 2.85 -0.04
N PHE A 44 5.52 1.77 0.40
CA PHE A 44 4.92 0.83 1.36
C PHE A 44 4.90 1.46 2.75
N TYR A 45 3.91 1.09 3.59
CA TYR A 45 3.90 1.57 4.96
C TYR A 45 3.27 0.60 5.95
N HIS A 46 3.66 0.74 7.20
CA HIS A 46 3.17 -0.02 8.34
C HIS A 46 2.95 0.89 9.54
N ILE A 47 1.85 0.68 10.28
CA ILE A 47 1.53 1.40 11.52
C ILE A 47 1.40 0.37 12.63
N GLY A 48 2.19 0.48 13.69
CA GLY A 48 2.06 -0.44 14.81
C GLY A 48 3.26 -0.50 15.75
N ASN A 49 3.12 -1.34 16.76
CA ASN A 49 4.23 -1.64 17.67
C ASN A 49 5.20 -2.63 17.00
N ILE A 50 6.26 -2.10 16.40
CA ILE A 50 7.25 -2.89 15.67
C ILE A 50 8.18 -3.73 16.58
N THR A 51 8.11 -3.52 17.89
CA THR A 51 8.83 -4.33 18.87
C THR A 51 8.00 -5.52 19.39
N ASP A 52 6.72 -5.58 19.03
CA ASP A 52 5.84 -6.70 19.34
C ASP A 52 6.13 -7.87 18.36
N PRO A 53 6.61 -9.05 18.85
CA PRO A 53 6.91 -10.18 17.97
C PRO A 53 5.72 -10.65 17.15
N ARG A 54 4.50 -10.49 17.66
CA ARG A 54 3.24 -10.83 17.00
C ARG A 54 3.06 -10.07 15.68
N LYS A 55 3.60 -8.85 15.58
CA LYS A 55 3.52 -8.00 14.38
C LYS A 55 4.46 -8.43 13.24
N LYS A 56 5.44 -9.27 13.52
CA LYS A 56 6.42 -9.79 12.54
C LYS A 56 7.05 -8.69 11.68
N PHE A 57 7.32 -7.55 12.28
CA PHE A 57 7.86 -6.39 11.55
C PHE A 57 9.24 -6.69 10.93
N ARG A 58 10.03 -7.55 11.56
CA ARG A 58 11.34 -7.97 11.02
C ARG A 58 11.18 -8.58 9.63
N GLU A 59 10.16 -9.38 9.41
CA GLU A 59 9.88 -10.01 8.13
C GLU A 59 9.41 -9.00 7.08
N ILE A 60 8.61 -7.99 7.45
CA ILE A 60 8.27 -6.88 6.55
C ILE A 60 9.54 -6.16 6.10
N LEU A 61 10.44 -5.85 7.02
CA LEU A 61 11.71 -5.21 6.71
C LEU A 61 12.60 -6.09 5.83
N GLN A 62 12.67 -7.40 6.12
CA GLN A 62 13.42 -8.35 5.29
C GLN A 62 12.87 -8.43 3.86
N ALA A 63 11.55 -8.47 3.70
CA ALA A 63 10.91 -8.47 2.39
C ALA A 63 11.26 -7.19 1.63
N PHE A 64 11.14 -6.03 2.27
CA PHE A 64 11.49 -4.74 1.65
C PHE A 64 12.96 -4.67 1.23
N VAL A 65 13.87 -5.17 2.06
CA VAL A 65 15.31 -5.22 1.72
C VAL A 65 15.58 -6.17 0.54
N ARG A 66 14.89 -7.31 0.49
CA ARG A 66 15.01 -8.27 -0.62
C ARG A 66 14.43 -7.76 -1.93
N LEU A 67 13.33 -7.01 -1.87
CA LEU A 67 12.73 -6.34 -3.04
C LEU A 67 13.75 -5.48 -3.79
N ASN A 68 14.60 -4.77 -3.06
CA ASN A 68 15.73 -3.96 -3.54
C ASN A 68 15.44 -3.04 -4.74
N GLU A 69 14.19 -2.60 -4.91
CA GLU A 69 13.79 -1.69 -5.98
C GLU A 69 14.16 -0.24 -5.63
N PRO A 70 14.99 0.43 -6.43
CA PRO A 70 15.51 1.77 -6.09
C PRO A 70 14.41 2.83 -5.91
N ASN A 71 13.33 2.73 -6.69
CA ASN A 71 12.22 3.68 -6.66
C ASN A 71 11.11 3.27 -5.67
N THR A 72 11.49 2.65 -4.54
CA THR A 72 10.56 2.30 -3.47
C THR A 72 11.02 2.84 -2.12
N ARG A 73 10.06 3.03 -1.20
CA ARG A 73 10.30 3.40 0.20
C ARG A 73 9.45 2.55 1.13
N LEU A 74 9.90 2.42 2.38
CA LEU A 74 9.11 1.87 3.47
C LEU A 74 8.97 2.94 4.56
N VAL A 75 7.75 3.33 4.88
CA VAL A 75 7.44 4.26 5.98
C VAL A 75 6.83 3.48 7.13
N ILE A 76 7.36 3.70 8.32
CA ILE A 76 6.94 3.02 9.54
C ILE A 76 6.47 4.06 10.54
N LYS A 77 5.21 4.02 10.91
CA LYS A 77 4.71 4.74 12.08
C LYS A 77 4.80 3.80 13.28
N ALA A 78 5.88 3.96 14.02
CA ALA A 78 6.12 3.15 15.21
C ALA A 78 5.28 3.61 16.39
N THR A 79 4.71 2.66 17.14
CA THR A 79 4.02 2.91 18.42
C THR A 79 4.79 2.30 19.59
N ALA A 80 6.09 2.07 19.43
CA ALA A 80 6.97 1.55 20.45
C ALA A 80 7.16 2.54 21.61
N LYS A 81 7.42 2.01 22.81
CA LYS A 81 7.68 2.84 24.01
C LYS A 81 8.96 3.66 23.94
N GLN A 82 9.92 3.20 23.14
CA GLN A 82 11.21 3.89 22.91
C GLN A 82 11.40 4.14 21.42
N PRO A 83 12.06 5.24 21.03
CA PRO A 83 12.36 5.52 19.64
C PRO A 83 13.15 4.38 19.00
N VAL A 84 12.75 4.01 17.80
CA VAL A 84 13.42 2.99 16.99
C VAL A 84 14.11 3.68 15.83
N GLN A 85 15.31 3.24 15.51
CA GLN A 85 16.07 3.68 14.34
C GLN A 85 16.39 2.48 13.46
N ILE A 86 16.16 2.66 12.16
CA ILE A 86 16.48 1.64 11.16
C ILE A 86 17.43 2.30 10.15
N PRO A 87 18.74 2.01 10.23
CA PRO A 87 19.74 2.66 9.38
C PRO A 87 19.75 2.06 7.96
N PHE A 88 18.63 2.21 7.27
CA PHE A 88 18.48 1.79 5.87
C PHE A 88 18.00 2.96 5.02
N PRO A 89 18.68 3.30 3.90
CA PRO A 89 18.48 4.57 3.18
C PRO A 89 17.06 4.83 2.68
N ARG A 90 16.25 3.80 2.47
CA ARG A 90 14.89 3.89 1.94
C ARG A 90 13.82 3.59 2.99
N VAL A 91 14.21 3.57 4.28
CA VAL A 91 13.29 3.37 5.40
C VAL A 91 13.18 4.64 6.22
N GLU A 92 11.96 5.12 6.38
CA GLU A 92 11.61 6.26 7.25
C GLU A 92 10.88 5.74 8.49
N VAL A 93 11.29 6.15 9.68
CA VAL A 93 10.61 5.79 10.94
C VAL A 93 10.08 7.03 11.61
N ILE A 94 8.77 7.07 11.85
CA ILE A 94 8.08 8.12 12.58
C ILE A 94 7.82 7.59 13.99
N ASN A 95 8.59 8.08 14.96
CA ASN A 95 8.46 7.66 16.36
C ASN A 95 7.51 8.54 17.16
N ASP A 96 7.34 9.82 16.76
CA ASP A 96 6.56 10.78 17.49
C ASP A 96 5.08 10.43 17.51
N LEU A 97 4.39 10.84 18.57
CA LEU A 97 2.94 10.85 18.56
C LEU A 97 2.48 11.90 17.54
N ILE A 98 1.65 11.49 16.60
CA ILE A 98 1.12 12.35 15.56
C ILE A 98 -0.38 12.57 15.73
N SER A 99 -0.88 13.71 15.28
CA SER A 99 -2.31 14.03 15.28
C SER A 99 -3.08 13.19 14.26
N GLU A 100 -4.41 13.20 14.34
CA GLU A 100 -5.27 12.55 13.36
C GLU A 100 -5.05 13.11 11.95
N GLU A 101 -4.89 14.43 11.82
CA GLU A 101 -4.61 15.06 10.53
C GLU A 101 -3.25 14.64 9.94
N GLU A 102 -2.25 14.42 10.79
CA GLU A 102 -0.94 13.90 10.35
C GLU A 102 -1.02 12.44 9.98
N MET A 103 -1.87 11.67 10.66
CA MET A 103 -2.15 10.28 10.31
C MET A 103 -2.84 10.20 8.94
N ASP A 104 -3.82 11.06 8.68
CA ASP A 104 -4.47 11.16 7.37
C ASP A 104 -3.46 11.48 6.27
N ARG A 105 -2.59 12.46 6.50
CA ARG A 105 -1.50 12.80 5.56
C ARG A 105 -0.51 11.65 5.36
N LEU A 106 -0.27 10.84 6.39
CA LEU A 106 0.56 9.64 6.27
C LEU A 106 -0.09 8.63 5.32
N HIS A 107 -1.37 8.34 5.53
CA HIS A 107 -2.11 7.47 4.62
C HIS A 107 -2.09 8.03 3.19
N ASP A 108 -2.34 9.34 3.01
CA ASP A 108 -2.43 9.96 1.67
C ASP A 108 -1.12 9.88 0.89
N ARG A 109 0.02 10.08 1.56
CA ARG A 109 1.34 10.08 0.93
C ARG A 109 1.91 8.69 0.64
N CYS A 110 1.33 7.63 1.20
CA CYS A 110 1.77 6.25 1.02
C CYS A 110 0.86 5.49 0.06
N ASP A 111 1.38 4.43 -0.56
CA ASP A 111 0.71 3.73 -1.66
C ASP A 111 0.13 2.38 -1.27
N CYS A 112 0.83 1.59 -0.45
CA CYS A 112 0.43 0.24 -0.08
C CYS A 112 0.67 -0.02 1.41
N TYR A 113 -0.36 -0.44 2.12
CA TYR A 113 -0.25 -0.84 3.52
C TYR A 113 0.19 -2.31 3.63
N VAL A 114 1.12 -2.60 4.53
CA VAL A 114 1.61 -3.96 4.76
C VAL A 114 1.36 -4.38 6.19
N ASN A 115 0.61 -5.47 6.38
CA ASN A 115 0.41 -6.14 7.67
C ASN A 115 0.74 -7.63 7.52
N PHE A 116 1.78 -8.08 8.22
CA PHE A 116 2.26 -9.46 8.22
C PHE A 116 2.15 -10.13 9.58
N SER A 117 1.18 -9.72 10.38
CA SER A 117 1.02 -10.16 11.78
C SER A 117 0.62 -11.62 11.90
N HIS A 118 1.05 -12.27 13.00
CA HIS A 118 0.56 -13.58 13.42
C HIS A 118 -0.93 -13.57 13.74
N SER A 119 -1.44 -12.46 14.27
CA SER A 119 -2.86 -12.29 14.63
C SER A 119 -3.20 -10.82 14.79
N GLU A 120 -4.37 -10.42 14.31
CA GLU A 120 -4.99 -9.13 14.54
C GLU A 120 -6.45 -9.30 14.96
N GLY A 121 -6.89 -8.47 15.91
CA GLY A 121 -8.33 -8.39 16.22
C GLY A 121 -9.09 -7.71 15.07
N VAL A 122 -8.69 -6.50 14.70
CA VAL A 122 -9.26 -5.72 13.60
C VAL A 122 -8.18 -5.32 12.58
N GLY A 123 -7.00 -4.91 13.06
CA GLY A 123 -5.95 -4.37 12.21
C GLY A 123 -6.26 -2.94 11.74
N MET A 124 -6.51 -2.03 12.68
CA MET A 124 -7.01 -0.67 12.42
C MET A 124 -6.26 0.05 11.30
N GLY A 125 -4.93 0.08 11.31
CA GLY A 125 -4.17 0.75 10.25
C GLY A 125 -4.40 0.15 8.85
N ALA A 126 -4.65 -1.16 8.76
CA ALA A 126 -5.00 -1.81 7.50
C ALA A 126 -6.43 -1.44 7.06
N VAL A 127 -7.39 -1.37 8.00
CA VAL A 127 -8.76 -0.95 7.72
C VAL A 127 -8.79 0.50 7.26
N GLU A 128 -8.08 1.40 7.95
CA GLU A 128 -7.98 2.82 7.58
C GLU A 128 -7.37 3.02 6.19
N ALA A 129 -6.38 2.20 5.82
CA ALA A 129 -5.81 2.18 4.48
C ALA A 129 -6.83 1.70 3.43
N ALA A 130 -7.54 0.61 3.71
CA ALA A 130 -8.56 0.07 2.81
C ALA A 130 -9.73 1.05 2.60
N MET A 131 -10.15 1.78 3.63
CA MET A 131 -11.17 2.84 3.53
C MET A 131 -10.74 4.01 2.62
N ARG A 132 -9.46 4.14 2.33
CA ARG A 132 -8.88 5.13 1.42
C ARG A 132 -8.51 4.54 0.05
N ASP A 133 -9.10 3.40 -0.29
CA ASP A 133 -8.83 2.68 -1.55
C ASP A 133 -7.35 2.34 -1.78
N LYS A 134 -6.57 2.22 -0.71
CA LYS A 134 -5.17 1.79 -0.82
C LYS A 134 -5.09 0.27 -0.98
N PRO A 135 -4.17 -0.24 -1.80
CA PRO A 135 -3.75 -1.64 -1.72
C PRO A 135 -3.33 -2.01 -0.30
N VAL A 136 -3.81 -3.15 0.17
CA VAL A 136 -3.50 -3.64 1.53
C VAL A 136 -3.07 -5.09 1.44
N ILE A 137 -1.85 -5.38 1.88
CA ILE A 137 -1.33 -6.72 2.06
C ILE A 137 -1.66 -7.14 3.51
N ILE A 138 -2.41 -8.22 3.69
CA ILE A 138 -2.80 -8.74 5.00
C ILE A 138 -2.64 -10.25 5.09
N THR A 139 -2.48 -10.76 6.31
CA THR A 139 -2.48 -12.20 6.59
C THR A 139 -3.90 -12.74 6.66
N ASN A 140 -4.12 -13.94 6.11
CA ASN A 140 -5.40 -14.65 6.16
C ASN A 140 -5.59 -15.33 7.53
N TYR A 141 -5.47 -14.55 8.62
CA TYR A 141 -5.65 -15.04 9.97
C TYR A 141 -6.06 -13.91 10.93
N GLY A 142 -7.02 -14.20 11.82
CA GLY A 142 -7.59 -13.22 12.75
C GLY A 142 -8.74 -12.43 12.12
N GLY A 143 -9.07 -11.28 12.69
CA GLY A 143 -10.24 -10.49 12.29
C GLY A 143 -10.04 -9.59 11.07
N ALA A 144 -8.81 -9.22 10.69
CA ALA A 144 -8.59 -8.29 9.59
C ALA A 144 -9.26 -8.70 8.26
N PRO A 145 -9.25 -9.98 7.83
CA PRO A 145 -9.92 -10.41 6.60
C PRO A 145 -11.46 -10.28 6.62
N GLU A 146 -12.06 -10.11 7.78
CA GLU A 146 -13.51 -9.87 7.90
C GLU A 146 -13.88 -8.47 7.42
N TYR A 147 -12.99 -7.50 7.61
CA TYR A 147 -13.20 -6.09 7.30
C TYR A 147 -12.63 -5.67 5.95
N ILE A 148 -11.58 -6.35 5.47
CA ILE A 148 -10.80 -5.93 4.31
C ILE A 148 -10.95 -6.92 3.17
N LYS A 149 -11.40 -6.44 2.01
CA LYS A 149 -11.41 -7.20 0.76
C LYS A 149 -10.24 -6.74 -0.11
N THR A 150 -9.25 -7.61 -0.25
CA THR A 150 -8.04 -7.33 -1.04
C THR A 150 -7.62 -8.59 -1.79
N PRO A 151 -7.03 -8.47 -3.00
CA PRO A 151 -6.41 -9.60 -3.67
C PRO A 151 -5.05 -10.01 -3.06
N TYR A 152 -4.50 -9.18 -2.17
CA TYR A 152 -3.15 -9.37 -1.60
C TYR A 152 -3.24 -10.04 -0.22
N ILE A 153 -3.87 -11.22 -0.17
CA ILE A 153 -4.02 -12.00 1.05
C ILE A 153 -2.88 -13.03 1.14
N ILE A 154 -2.16 -12.99 2.26
CA ILE A 154 -1.10 -13.95 2.57
C ILE A 154 -1.68 -15.12 3.33
N GLU A 155 -1.54 -16.31 2.79
CA GLU A 155 -1.99 -17.53 3.41
C GLU A 155 -1.22 -17.86 4.69
N CYS A 156 -1.93 -18.39 5.67
CA CYS A 156 -1.39 -18.72 6.98
C CYS A 156 -1.57 -20.20 7.31
N GLY A 157 -0.48 -20.86 7.67
CA GLY A 157 -0.55 -22.07 8.47
C GLY A 157 -0.83 -21.74 9.95
N LEU A 158 -0.73 -22.73 10.81
CA LEU A 158 -0.78 -22.55 12.26
C LEU A 158 0.59 -22.77 12.89
N GLN A 159 0.89 -22.05 13.94
CA GLN A 159 2.08 -22.19 14.75
C GLN A 159 1.72 -22.20 16.23
N GLU A 160 2.20 -23.20 16.97
CA GLU A 160 2.07 -23.24 18.43
C GLU A 160 3.04 -22.26 19.08
N LEU A 161 2.61 -21.60 20.15
CA LEU A 161 3.45 -20.72 20.95
C LEU A 161 4.32 -21.54 21.90
N GLU A 162 5.63 -21.28 21.85
CA GLU A 162 6.60 -21.91 22.74
C GLU A 162 6.66 -21.23 24.13
N GLN A 163 6.18 -19.99 24.21
CA GLN A 163 6.15 -19.17 25.43
C GLN A 163 4.90 -18.27 25.45
N ASP A 164 4.59 -17.71 26.62
CA ASP A 164 3.52 -16.73 26.76
C ASP A 164 3.85 -15.44 25.98
N ASP A 165 2.88 -14.90 25.26
CA ASP A 165 2.97 -13.62 24.59
C ASP A 165 1.66 -12.83 24.76
N PHE A 166 1.67 -11.80 25.59
CA PHE A 166 0.56 -10.92 25.92
C PHE A 166 -0.75 -11.71 26.23
N LEU A 167 -1.67 -11.79 25.26
CA LEU A 167 -2.94 -12.50 25.39
C LEU A 167 -2.84 -14.00 25.07
N PHE A 168 -1.79 -14.41 24.39
CA PHE A 168 -1.61 -15.79 23.96
C PHE A 168 -0.71 -16.52 24.97
N LYS A 169 -1.15 -17.70 25.36
CA LYS A 169 -0.42 -18.55 26.30
C LYS A 169 0.36 -19.63 25.56
N LYS A 170 1.46 -20.09 26.14
CA LYS A 170 2.19 -21.26 25.66
C LYS A 170 1.23 -22.42 25.38
N GLY A 171 1.40 -23.07 24.24
CA GLY A 171 0.53 -24.14 23.77
C GLY A 171 -0.72 -23.67 22.98
N MET A 172 -1.04 -22.37 22.99
CA MET A 172 -2.02 -21.82 22.06
C MET A 172 -1.42 -21.70 20.66
N THR A 173 -2.29 -21.57 19.64
CA THR A 173 -1.88 -21.41 18.26
C THR A 173 -2.24 -20.03 17.73
N TRP A 174 -1.42 -19.52 16.81
CA TRP A 174 -1.70 -18.34 16.01
C TRP A 174 -1.34 -18.57 14.53
N GLY A 175 -1.60 -17.60 13.68
CA GLY A 175 -1.27 -17.70 12.25
C GLY A 175 0.26 -17.74 12.04
N LYS A 176 0.70 -18.58 11.12
CA LYS A 176 2.06 -18.59 10.58
C LYS A 176 2.00 -18.11 9.13
N PRO A 177 2.17 -16.80 8.89
CA PRO A 177 2.08 -16.24 7.55
C PRO A 177 3.16 -16.80 6.62
N ASN A 178 2.80 -17.01 5.36
CA ASN A 178 3.73 -17.44 4.32
C ASN A 178 4.64 -16.27 3.88
N PHE A 179 5.91 -16.34 4.23
CA PHE A 179 6.86 -15.28 3.92
C PHE A 179 7.20 -15.20 2.42
N ASP A 180 7.24 -16.34 1.73
CA ASP A 180 7.56 -16.35 0.30
C ASP A 180 6.45 -15.65 -0.50
N GLN A 181 5.19 -15.82 -0.10
CA GLN A 181 4.08 -15.10 -0.70
C GLN A 181 4.13 -13.58 -0.48
N LEU A 182 4.68 -13.12 0.67
CA LEU A 182 4.93 -11.68 0.87
C LEU A 182 5.93 -11.11 -0.16
N LEU A 183 6.83 -11.93 -0.68
CA LEU A 183 7.82 -11.53 -1.69
C LEU A 183 7.25 -11.51 -3.12
N GLU A 184 6.09 -12.12 -3.34
CA GLU A 184 5.41 -12.16 -4.64
C GLU A 184 4.55 -10.91 -4.89
N PHE A 185 4.17 -10.21 -3.83
CA PHE A 185 3.36 -8.98 -3.87
C PHE A 185 4.23 -7.72 -3.90
#